data_5f7498faafba2b3599efb209283b28f2
#
_entry.id   5f7498faafba2b3599efb209283b28f2
#
_cell.length_a   1.000
_cell.length_b   1.000
_cell.length_c   1.000
_cell.angle_alpha   90.00
_cell.angle_beta   90.00
_cell.angle_gamma   90.00
#
_symmetry.space_group_name_H-M   'P 1'
#
loop_
_entity.id
_entity.type
_entity.pdbx_description
1 polymer ?
#
loop_
_entity_poly.entity_id
_entity_poly.type
_entity_poly.pdbx_seq_one_letter_code
_entity_poly.pdbx_strand_id
1 'polypeptide(L)'
;LRSTVVLQRRVTDWQNGGLQAGTIEVYHVRFDRPDSNMISDDTTQHAKPINHDTLREFVDRKWNDEIVPALTDYIAVPAKSPGFDADWAKHGFIDRVVTDAAQWAEQQPVKGLKLEVIRLPGRTPVIFFETPATRSGSTETIVLYGHLDKQPEFDGWRNDLGPWTPKLEDGKLYGRGGADDGYAIYASLTALAALDAQGVERPRCVGLIETCEESGSYDLLPYVDVLRERLGKVGLVVCLDSGAGNYDQLWLTTSLRGLVAGDLEVHVLDEGIHSGGYGGITPSSFRIMRQLFDRLEDASNGNLLPKGFHCPIPADRLREAEATAHILGDDVWKKIPWACGQDGRQVLPTTTDPKEALLNSTWRPSLSVTGAAGLPALADAGNVLRPRTAFKLSLRLPPLLDAVKAVAELKALLEFDPPYNAKVTFKPDAGAATGWSAPEVAPWLATALNDASRQHYGADCAYMGQGGTIPLMNVLKEGFPHSQFMVCGVLGPKSNAHGPNEFLHVPYGKKLTAAVADVIAAAP
;
A
#
# COMPACT_ATOMS: atom_id res chain seq x y z
N LEU A 1 -23.79 -25.95 14.05
CA LEU A 1 -23.12 -27.15 13.50
C LEU A 1 -22.17 -26.67 12.41
N ARG A 2 -20.87 -26.72 12.67
CA ARG A 2 -19.83 -26.33 11.70
C ARG A 2 -19.56 -27.54 10.80
N SER A 3 -19.82 -27.42 9.51
CA SER A 3 -19.41 -28.44 8.53
C SER A 3 -18.23 -27.89 7.73
N THR A 4 -17.04 -28.42 8.01
CA THR A 4 -15.85 -28.16 7.19
C THR A 4 -15.84 -29.16 6.04
N VAL A 5 -15.99 -28.69 4.81
CA VAL A 5 -15.83 -29.54 3.61
C VAL A 5 -14.44 -29.29 3.05
N VAL A 6 -13.59 -30.29 3.11
CA VAL A 6 -12.26 -30.29 2.49
C VAL A 6 -12.40 -30.85 1.08
N LEU A 7 -12.18 -30.02 0.06
CA LEU A 7 -12.05 -30.46 -1.33
C LEU A 7 -10.57 -30.39 -1.72
N GLN A 8 -9.95 -31.58 -1.89
CA GLN A 8 -8.60 -31.69 -2.45
C GLN A 8 -8.69 -31.64 -3.97
N ARG A 9 -8.10 -30.64 -4.61
CA ARG A 9 -7.82 -30.63 -6.04
C ARG A 9 -6.34 -30.92 -6.27
N ARG A 10 -6.00 -32.00 -6.99
CA ARG A 10 -4.66 -32.21 -7.53
C ARG A 10 -4.50 -31.36 -8.80
N VAL A 11 -3.50 -30.50 -8.82
CA VAL A 11 -3.01 -29.89 -10.05
C VAL A 11 -1.80 -30.70 -10.48
N THR A 12 -1.92 -31.42 -11.61
CA THR A 12 -0.80 -32.13 -12.26
C THR A 12 -0.28 -31.29 -13.41
N ASP A 13 1.05 -31.18 -13.44
CA ASP A 13 1.92 -30.76 -14.52
C ASP A 13 2.10 -29.26 -14.82
N TRP A 14 3.25 -28.77 -14.36
CA TRP A 14 4.07 -27.83 -15.10
C TRP A 14 5.52 -28.33 -15.13
N GLN A 15 5.99 -28.74 -16.31
CA GLN A 15 7.40 -29.07 -16.56
C GLN A 15 8.17 -27.79 -16.91
N ASN A 16 9.24 -27.53 -16.17
CA ASN A 16 10.33 -26.59 -16.27
C ASN A 16 10.30 -25.41 -15.28
N GLY A 17 10.90 -25.65 -14.09
CA GLY A 17 11.25 -24.59 -13.15
C GLY A 17 10.86 -24.87 -11.69
N GLY A 18 11.28 -25.99 -11.15
CA GLY A 18 11.61 -26.15 -9.73
C GLY A 18 10.55 -25.85 -8.69
N LEU A 19 9.40 -26.52 -8.69
CA LEU A 19 8.56 -26.69 -7.49
C LEU A 19 8.17 -28.16 -7.37
N GLN A 20 8.51 -28.78 -6.23
CA GLN A 20 8.06 -30.12 -5.91
C GLN A 20 6.54 -30.13 -5.74
N ALA A 21 5.89 -31.20 -6.23
CA ALA A 21 4.46 -31.41 -6.12
C ALA A 21 4.01 -31.37 -4.64
N GLY A 22 3.39 -30.26 -4.23
CA GLY A 22 2.76 -30.09 -2.94
C GLY A 22 1.24 -30.16 -3.11
N THR A 23 0.58 -30.83 -2.19
CA THR A 23 -0.88 -30.86 -2.14
C THR A 23 -1.38 -29.48 -1.72
N ILE A 24 -2.17 -28.81 -2.57
CA ILE A 24 -2.83 -27.54 -2.21
C ILE A 24 -4.02 -27.90 -1.33
N GLU A 25 -3.98 -27.50 -0.07
CA GLU A 25 -5.13 -27.59 0.83
C GLU A 25 -5.97 -26.31 0.70
N VAL A 26 -7.13 -26.41 0.07
CA VAL A 26 -8.11 -25.34 0.00
C VAL A 26 -9.15 -25.60 1.08
N TYR A 27 -9.19 -24.78 2.09
CA TYR A 27 -10.21 -24.85 3.14
C TYR A 27 -11.42 -24.01 2.70
N HIS A 28 -12.51 -24.67 2.34
CA HIS A 28 -13.80 -24.03 2.12
C HIS A 28 -14.55 -23.97 3.46
N VAL A 29 -14.78 -22.80 3.97
CA VAL A 29 -15.75 -22.58 5.04
C VAL A 29 -17.09 -22.29 4.36
N ARG A 30 -17.98 -23.28 4.27
CA ARG A 30 -19.35 -23.09 3.79
C ARG A 30 -20.30 -23.01 4.98
N PHE A 31 -21.11 -21.97 5.00
CA PHE A 31 -22.30 -21.91 5.82
C PHE A 31 -23.52 -22.07 4.89
N ASP A 32 -24.34 -23.09 5.11
CA ASP A 32 -25.53 -23.35 4.32
C ASP A 32 -26.56 -22.22 4.56
N ARG A 33 -26.91 -21.50 3.48
CA ARG A 33 -28.12 -20.67 3.44
C ARG A 33 -29.28 -21.48 2.85
N PRO A 34 -30.51 -21.37 3.38
CA PRO A 34 -31.67 -21.90 2.69
C PRO A 34 -31.95 -21.09 1.42
N ASP A 35 -32.18 -21.79 0.33
CA ASP A 35 -32.52 -21.24 -0.99
C ASP A 35 -33.74 -20.31 -0.90
N SER A 36 -33.57 -19.04 -1.24
CA SER A 36 -34.68 -18.13 -1.48
C SER A 36 -35.10 -18.22 -2.95
N ASN A 37 -36.37 -18.52 -3.15
CA ASN A 37 -37.06 -18.73 -4.43
C ASN A 37 -36.72 -17.71 -5.52
N MET A 38 -36.35 -18.23 -6.69
CA MET A 38 -36.30 -17.47 -7.93
C MET A 38 -37.71 -17.09 -8.38
N ILE A 39 -37.98 -15.82 -8.49
CA ILE A 39 -39.08 -15.26 -9.26
C ILE A 39 -38.48 -14.79 -10.58
N SER A 40 -38.88 -15.41 -11.66
CA SER A 40 -38.57 -14.99 -13.03
C SER A 40 -39.49 -13.83 -13.40
N ASP A 41 -38.93 -12.66 -13.66
CA ASP A 41 -39.61 -11.59 -14.38
C ASP A 41 -38.79 -11.19 -15.60
N ASP A 42 -39.38 -11.48 -16.78
CA ASP A 42 -38.85 -11.15 -18.09
C ASP A 42 -39.36 -9.75 -18.48
N THR A 43 -38.54 -8.75 -18.24
CA THR A 43 -38.71 -7.41 -18.83
C THR A 43 -37.35 -6.83 -19.15
N THR A 44 -37.14 -6.44 -20.40
CA THR A 44 -36.02 -5.59 -20.85
C THR A 44 -35.99 -4.29 -20.04
N GLN A 45 -35.34 -4.32 -18.88
CA GLN A 45 -35.17 -3.14 -18.06
C GLN A 45 -33.93 -2.39 -18.55
N HIS A 46 -34.11 -1.11 -18.89
CA HIS A 46 -33.00 -0.16 -18.96
C HIS A 46 -32.30 -0.12 -17.62
N ALA A 47 -30.93 -0.11 -17.61
CA ALA A 47 -30.14 -0.04 -16.40
C ALA A 47 -30.66 1.07 -15.47
N LYS A 48 -31.02 0.68 -14.24
CA LYS A 48 -31.60 1.60 -13.26
C LYS A 48 -30.53 2.59 -12.80
N PRO A 49 -30.75 3.93 -12.89
CA PRO A 49 -29.78 4.90 -12.42
C PRO A 49 -29.63 4.83 -10.90
N ILE A 50 -28.44 5.16 -10.41
CA ILE A 50 -28.18 5.26 -8.97
C ILE A 50 -28.95 6.43 -8.39
N ASN A 51 -29.67 6.17 -7.28
CA ASN A 51 -30.16 7.23 -6.42
C ASN A 51 -29.08 7.54 -5.37
N HIS A 52 -28.41 8.69 -5.52
CA HIS A 52 -27.27 9.04 -4.67
C HIS A 52 -27.64 9.37 -3.23
N ASP A 53 -28.86 9.82 -2.94
CA ASP A 53 -29.33 10.04 -1.56
C ASP A 53 -29.49 8.70 -0.85
N THR A 54 -30.16 7.74 -1.50
CA THR A 54 -30.28 6.36 -1.00
C THR A 54 -28.93 5.68 -0.84
N LEU A 55 -28.00 5.93 -1.79
CA LEU A 55 -26.63 5.42 -1.69
C LEU A 55 -25.92 5.96 -0.45
N ARG A 56 -25.95 7.28 -0.23
CA ARG A 56 -25.34 7.92 0.93
C ARG A 56 -25.92 7.41 2.25
N GLU A 57 -27.25 7.35 2.36
CA GLU A 57 -27.93 6.83 3.55
C GLU A 57 -27.56 5.37 3.84
N PHE A 58 -27.45 4.54 2.81
CA PHE A 58 -27.04 3.13 2.96
C PHE A 58 -25.59 3.04 3.45
N VAL A 59 -24.67 3.77 2.83
CA VAL A 59 -23.25 3.81 3.20
C VAL A 59 -23.09 4.37 4.61
N ASP A 60 -23.76 5.47 4.95
CA ASP A 60 -23.68 6.08 6.29
C ASP A 60 -24.10 5.12 7.37
N ARG A 61 -25.23 4.43 7.20
CA ARG A 61 -25.71 3.43 8.13
C ARG A 61 -24.74 2.27 8.28
N LYS A 62 -24.26 1.71 7.15
CA LYS A 62 -23.27 0.60 7.17
C LYS A 62 -21.99 0.98 7.89
N TRP A 63 -21.46 2.17 7.63
CA TRP A 63 -20.26 2.64 8.30
C TRP A 63 -20.47 2.83 9.80
N ASN A 64 -21.57 3.46 10.20
CA ASN A 64 -21.83 3.73 11.62
C ASN A 64 -22.12 2.47 12.41
N ASP A 65 -22.98 1.59 11.88
CA ASP A 65 -23.55 0.48 12.61
C ASP A 65 -22.70 -0.80 12.54
N GLU A 66 -21.89 -0.95 11.47
CA GLU A 66 -21.15 -2.19 11.22
C GLU A 66 -19.65 -1.97 11.02
N ILE A 67 -19.22 -1.03 10.12
CA ILE A 67 -17.81 -0.93 9.72
C ILE A 67 -16.96 -0.33 10.83
N VAL A 68 -17.36 0.78 11.43
CA VAL A 68 -16.60 1.40 12.52
C VAL A 68 -16.45 0.44 13.72
N PRO A 69 -17.48 -0.29 14.18
CA PRO A 69 -17.31 -1.36 15.16
C PRO A 69 -16.34 -2.46 14.72
N ALA A 70 -16.48 -2.99 13.50
CA ALA A 70 -15.61 -4.05 13.00
C ALA A 70 -14.14 -3.59 12.89
N LEU A 71 -13.90 -2.36 12.42
CA LEU A 71 -12.56 -1.78 12.38
C LEU A 71 -11.99 -1.49 13.77
N THR A 72 -12.85 -1.16 14.74
CA THR A 72 -12.43 -1.02 16.13
C THR A 72 -11.89 -2.34 16.67
N ASP A 73 -12.61 -3.45 16.45
CA ASP A 73 -12.16 -4.78 16.84
C ASP A 73 -10.90 -5.21 16.06
N TYR A 74 -10.85 -4.92 14.75
CA TYR A 74 -9.69 -5.20 13.91
C TYR A 74 -8.43 -4.47 14.39
N ILE A 75 -8.50 -3.16 14.68
CA ILE A 75 -7.36 -2.37 15.16
C ILE A 75 -6.78 -2.96 16.44
N ALA A 76 -7.62 -3.46 17.34
CA ALA A 76 -7.19 -4.05 18.61
C ALA A 76 -6.35 -5.33 18.47
N VAL A 77 -6.33 -5.95 17.28
CA VAL A 77 -5.54 -7.17 17.02
C VAL A 77 -4.17 -6.80 16.43
N PRO A 78 -3.03 -7.16 17.06
CA PRO A 78 -1.68 -6.83 16.57
C PRO A 78 -1.24 -7.76 15.41
N ALA A 79 -2.00 -7.79 14.33
CA ALA A 79 -1.75 -8.61 13.15
C ALA A 79 -0.63 -8.03 12.28
N LYS A 80 0.58 -7.99 12.83
CA LYS A 80 1.76 -7.49 12.12
C LYS A 80 2.10 -8.37 10.93
N SER A 81 2.56 -7.72 9.85
CA SER A 81 3.05 -8.40 8.66
C SER A 81 4.21 -9.35 8.97
N PRO A 82 4.38 -10.47 8.24
CA PRO A 82 5.41 -11.48 8.52
C PRO A 82 6.84 -10.94 8.58
N GLY A 83 7.16 -9.89 7.86
CA GLY A 83 8.47 -9.23 7.93
C GLY A 83 8.77 -8.60 9.29
N PHE A 84 7.74 -8.34 10.10
CA PHE A 84 7.83 -7.73 11.44
C PHE A 84 7.45 -8.70 12.55
N ASP A 85 6.95 -9.89 12.21
CA ASP A 85 6.58 -10.96 13.13
C ASP A 85 6.93 -12.33 12.54
N ALA A 86 8.16 -12.79 12.78
CA ALA A 86 8.63 -14.08 12.29
C ALA A 86 7.81 -15.28 12.81
N ASP A 87 7.12 -15.14 13.93
CA ASP A 87 6.27 -16.15 14.55
C ASP A 87 4.76 -15.91 14.27
N TRP A 88 4.40 -15.11 13.27
CA TRP A 88 3.03 -14.73 12.93
C TRP A 88 2.04 -15.90 12.91
N ALA A 89 2.45 -17.04 12.36
CA ALA A 89 1.62 -18.24 12.28
C ALA A 89 1.33 -18.85 13.67
N LYS A 90 2.27 -18.74 14.63
CA LYS A 90 2.09 -19.21 16.01
C LYS A 90 1.23 -18.24 16.82
N HIS A 91 1.41 -16.93 16.60
CA HIS A 91 0.63 -15.90 17.28
C HIS A 91 -0.84 -15.92 16.85
N GLY A 92 -1.14 -16.29 15.60
CA GLY A 92 -2.49 -16.46 15.08
C GLY A 92 -3.25 -15.14 14.90
N PHE A 93 -2.60 -13.98 14.99
CA PHE A 93 -3.27 -12.67 14.85
C PHE A 93 -3.75 -12.42 13.42
N ILE A 94 -2.95 -12.80 12.42
CA ILE A 94 -3.35 -12.75 11.00
C ILE A 94 -4.57 -13.65 10.77
N ASP A 95 -4.55 -14.89 11.29
CA ASP A 95 -5.68 -15.81 11.18
C ASP A 95 -6.95 -15.27 11.80
N ARG A 96 -6.81 -14.56 12.92
CA ARG A 96 -7.93 -13.93 13.61
C ARG A 96 -8.55 -12.84 12.75
N VAL A 97 -7.78 -11.86 12.27
CA VAL A 97 -8.33 -10.75 11.47
C VAL A 97 -8.93 -11.23 10.16
N VAL A 98 -8.34 -12.26 9.53
CA VAL A 98 -8.90 -12.91 8.34
C VAL A 98 -10.23 -13.59 8.65
N THR A 99 -10.32 -14.30 9.77
CA THR A 99 -11.56 -14.97 10.18
C THR A 99 -12.67 -13.96 10.47
N ASP A 100 -12.35 -12.91 11.23
CA ASP A 100 -13.32 -11.87 11.62
C ASP A 100 -13.82 -11.12 10.37
N ALA A 101 -12.93 -10.72 9.47
CA ALA A 101 -13.27 -10.05 8.21
C ALA A 101 -14.10 -10.97 7.28
N ALA A 102 -13.73 -12.23 7.14
CA ALA A 102 -14.47 -13.20 6.34
C ALA A 102 -15.88 -13.43 6.88
N GLN A 103 -16.04 -13.57 8.20
CA GLN A 103 -17.35 -13.72 8.84
C GLN A 103 -18.24 -12.51 8.62
N TRP A 104 -17.70 -11.29 8.72
CA TRP A 104 -18.45 -10.08 8.40
C TRP A 104 -18.85 -10.05 6.93
N ALA A 105 -17.90 -10.36 6.03
CA ALA A 105 -18.10 -10.35 4.59
C ALA A 105 -19.21 -11.32 4.12
N GLU A 106 -19.26 -12.53 4.69
CA GLU A 106 -20.29 -13.54 4.37
C GLU A 106 -21.71 -13.10 4.73
N GLN A 107 -21.85 -12.18 5.70
CA GLN A 107 -23.15 -11.66 6.12
C GLN A 107 -23.67 -10.55 5.22
N GLN A 108 -22.84 -10.03 4.29
CA GLN A 108 -23.23 -8.90 3.48
C GLN A 108 -24.29 -9.30 2.43
N PRO A 109 -25.30 -8.44 2.21
CA PRO A 109 -26.41 -8.72 1.28
C PRO A 109 -25.99 -8.48 -0.18
N VAL A 110 -24.88 -9.09 -0.61
CA VAL A 110 -24.39 -9.00 -1.99
C VAL A 110 -24.86 -10.22 -2.78
N LYS A 111 -25.49 -9.97 -3.93
CA LYS A 111 -26.08 -11.03 -4.76
C LYS A 111 -25.01 -11.98 -5.28
N GLY A 112 -25.20 -13.27 -5.01
CA GLY A 112 -24.35 -14.34 -5.51
C GLY A 112 -22.93 -14.33 -4.93
N LEU A 113 -22.69 -13.64 -3.81
CA LEU A 113 -21.41 -13.61 -3.14
C LEU A 113 -20.95 -15.01 -2.76
N LYS A 114 -19.75 -15.36 -3.18
CA LYS A 114 -19.02 -16.56 -2.74
C LYS A 114 -17.71 -16.10 -2.17
N LEU A 115 -17.35 -16.58 -0.99
CA LEU A 115 -16.14 -16.21 -0.29
C LEU A 115 -15.35 -17.45 0.12
N GLU A 116 -14.04 -17.38 -0.01
CA GLU A 116 -13.10 -18.42 0.39
C GLU A 116 -11.88 -17.79 1.06
N VAL A 117 -11.38 -18.43 2.12
CA VAL A 117 -10.05 -18.16 2.66
C VAL A 117 -9.11 -19.19 2.09
N ILE A 118 -8.20 -18.74 1.23
CA ILE A 118 -7.26 -19.60 0.51
C ILE A 118 -5.92 -19.56 1.22
N ARG A 119 -5.31 -20.75 1.40
CA ARG A 119 -4.01 -20.90 2.05
C ARG A 119 -3.08 -21.74 1.18
N LEU A 120 -1.98 -21.17 0.77
CA LEU A 120 -0.88 -21.89 0.17
C LEU A 120 0.12 -22.32 1.27
N PRO A 121 0.74 -23.49 1.16
CA PRO A 121 1.68 -24.00 2.18
C PRO A 121 2.79 -23.00 2.50
N GLY A 122 2.98 -22.68 3.79
CA GLY A 122 4.01 -21.77 4.28
C GLY A 122 3.79 -20.29 3.96
N ARG A 123 2.60 -19.91 3.50
CA ARG A 123 2.24 -18.52 3.14
C ARG A 123 1.12 -18.01 4.00
N THR A 124 1.03 -16.68 4.07
CA THR A 124 -0.09 -15.99 4.72
C THR A 124 -1.40 -16.23 3.96
N PRO A 125 -2.55 -16.21 4.64
CA PRO A 125 -3.84 -16.45 3.99
C PRO A 125 -4.29 -15.27 3.11
N VAL A 126 -5.12 -15.57 2.11
CA VAL A 126 -5.80 -14.59 1.27
C VAL A 126 -7.31 -14.82 1.36
N ILE A 127 -8.10 -13.74 1.55
CA ILE A 127 -9.54 -13.79 1.35
C ILE A 127 -9.81 -13.52 -0.14
N PHE A 128 -10.46 -14.49 -0.79
CA PHE A 128 -10.94 -14.36 -2.15
C PHE A 128 -12.45 -14.42 -2.17
N PHE A 129 -13.09 -13.40 -2.72
CA PHE A 129 -14.52 -13.43 -2.94
C PHE A 129 -14.88 -13.14 -4.41
N GLU A 130 -15.99 -13.66 -4.87
CA GLU A 130 -16.49 -13.41 -6.20
C GLU A 130 -18.00 -13.22 -6.21
N THR A 131 -18.47 -12.32 -7.08
CA THR A 131 -19.87 -12.04 -7.30
C THR A 131 -20.14 -12.04 -8.80
N PRO A 132 -21.23 -12.67 -9.28
CA PRO A 132 -21.55 -12.68 -10.69
C PRO A 132 -21.87 -11.28 -11.22
N ALA A 133 -21.74 -11.08 -12.53
CA ALA A 133 -22.28 -9.90 -13.18
C ALA A 133 -23.79 -9.91 -13.01
N THR A 134 -24.36 -8.74 -12.71
CA THR A 134 -25.82 -8.52 -12.76
C THR A 134 -26.21 -7.78 -14.06
N ARG A 135 -25.21 -7.19 -14.75
CA ARG A 135 -25.37 -6.57 -16.07
C ARG A 135 -25.26 -7.61 -17.15
N SER A 136 -26.25 -7.65 -18.02
CA SER A 136 -26.25 -8.52 -19.21
C SER A 136 -25.15 -8.12 -20.19
N GLY A 137 -24.44 -9.11 -20.73
CA GLY A 137 -23.37 -8.90 -21.71
C GLY A 137 -22.03 -8.41 -21.18
N SER A 138 -21.91 -8.12 -19.88
CA SER A 138 -20.61 -7.78 -19.29
C SER A 138 -19.68 -9.00 -19.32
N THR A 139 -18.48 -8.83 -19.90
CA THR A 139 -17.48 -9.90 -20.06
C THR A 139 -16.22 -9.64 -19.24
N GLU A 140 -16.09 -8.46 -18.65
CA GLU A 140 -14.93 -8.07 -17.88
C GLU A 140 -15.18 -8.23 -16.37
N THR A 141 -14.09 -8.34 -15.65
CA THR A 141 -14.10 -8.48 -14.20
C THR A 141 -13.49 -7.24 -13.55
N ILE A 142 -14.09 -6.77 -12.48
CA ILE A 142 -13.50 -5.76 -11.59
C ILE A 142 -12.81 -6.49 -10.44
N VAL A 143 -11.53 -6.21 -10.23
CA VAL A 143 -10.77 -6.68 -9.07
C VAL A 143 -10.82 -5.62 -7.98
N LEU A 144 -11.22 -6.01 -6.77
CA LEU A 144 -11.26 -5.19 -5.56
C LEU A 144 -10.13 -5.67 -4.65
N TYR A 145 -9.13 -4.83 -4.43
CA TYR A 145 -7.92 -5.18 -3.69
C TYR A 145 -7.84 -4.43 -2.37
N GLY A 146 -7.23 -5.08 -1.39
CA GLY A 146 -6.84 -4.54 -0.09
C GLY A 146 -6.03 -5.54 0.71
N HIS A 147 -5.56 -5.16 1.92
CA HIS A 147 -4.81 -6.04 2.81
C HIS A 147 -5.28 -5.95 4.27
N LEU A 148 -4.87 -6.92 5.09
CA LEU A 148 -5.25 -7.00 6.51
C LEU A 148 -4.05 -7.15 7.47
N ASP A 149 -2.83 -7.25 6.96
CA ASP A 149 -1.61 -7.18 7.77
C ASP A 149 -1.25 -5.73 8.07
N LYS A 150 -0.36 -5.51 9.02
CA LYS A 150 -0.10 -4.19 9.58
C LYS A 150 1.38 -3.92 9.79
N GLN A 151 1.75 -2.65 9.75
CA GLN A 151 3.04 -2.14 10.22
C GLN A 151 3.21 -2.32 11.74
N PRO A 152 4.46 -2.33 12.25
CA PRO A 152 4.72 -2.41 13.68
C PRO A 152 4.28 -1.16 14.46
N GLU A 153 4.45 -1.23 15.77
CA GLU A 153 3.93 -0.31 16.77
C GLU A 153 4.42 1.13 16.63
N PHE A 154 5.71 1.34 16.48
CA PHE A 154 6.42 2.61 16.60
C PHE A 154 6.18 3.41 17.90
N ASP A 155 7.13 4.25 18.25
CA ASP A 155 7.06 5.14 19.41
C ASP A 155 6.41 6.49 19.04
N GLY A 156 5.99 7.27 20.05
CA GLY A 156 5.52 8.64 19.88
C GLY A 156 4.00 8.77 19.78
N TRP A 157 3.24 7.74 20.12
CA TRP A 157 1.78 7.83 20.23
C TRP A 157 1.39 8.84 21.32
N ARG A 158 0.32 9.59 21.10
CA ARG A 158 -0.34 10.42 22.10
C ARG A 158 -0.69 9.55 23.30
N ASN A 159 -0.54 10.06 24.54
CA ASN A 159 -0.65 9.27 25.79
C ASN A 159 -1.96 8.50 25.94
N ASP A 160 -3.04 8.93 25.30
CA ASP A 160 -4.36 8.30 25.30
C ASP A 160 -4.66 7.46 24.06
N LEU A 161 -3.68 7.31 23.17
CA LEU A 161 -3.72 6.52 21.93
C LEU A 161 -2.65 5.43 21.95
N GLY A 162 -2.81 4.47 21.07
CA GLY A 162 -1.82 3.41 20.86
C GLY A 162 -2.12 2.64 19.58
N PRO A 163 -1.16 1.88 19.06
CA PRO A 163 -1.35 1.17 17.78
C PRO A 163 -2.52 0.18 17.85
N TRP A 164 -2.68 -0.47 19.00
CA TRP A 164 -3.72 -1.49 19.26
C TRP A 164 -4.81 -0.99 20.21
N THR A 165 -4.90 0.32 20.42
CA THR A 165 -5.90 0.96 21.29
C THR A 165 -6.78 1.84 20.43
N PRO A 166 -7.83 1.27 19.80
CA PRO A 166 -8.71 2.02 18.90
C PRO A 166 -9.47 3.11 19.65
N LYS A 167 -9.54 4.29 19.03
CA LYS A 167 -10.32 5.43 19.58
C LYS A 167 -11.00 6.20 18.48
N LEU A 168 -12.31 6.31 18.56
CA LEU A 168 -13.08 7.21 17.69
C LEU A 168 -13.19 8.60 18.35
N GLU A 169 -12.65 9.62 17.70
CA GLU A 169 -12.64 11.00 18.18
C GLU A 169 -12.77 11.96 16.98
N ASP A 170 -13.73 12.85 17.01
CA ASP A 170 -13.96 13.86 15.96
C ASP A 170 -14.02 13.31 14.52
N GLY A 171 -14.69 12.18 14.35
CA GLY A 171 -14.81 11.50 13.04
C GLY A 171 -13.55 10.79 12.57
N LYS A 172 -12.55 10.65 13.42
CA LYS A 172 -11.31 9.92 13.16
C LYS A 172 -11.25 8.68 14.02
N LEU A 173 -11.06 7.53 13.40
CA LEU A 173 -10.80 6.28 14.10
C LEU A 173 -9.29 6.07 14.17
N TYR A 174 -8.73 6.34 15.35
CA TYR A 174 -7.31 6.19 15.62
C TYR A 174 -6.93 4.74 15.87
N GLY A 175 -5.75 4.36 15.41
CA GLY A 175 -5.09 3.07 15.60
C GLY A 175 -4.46 2.55 14.32
N ARG A 176 -3.54 1.60 14.45
CA ARG A 176 -2.76 1.03 13.36
C ARG A 176 -3.61 0.13 12.46
N GLY A 177 -3.49 0.32 11.13
CA GLY A 177 -4.06 -0.56 10.12
C GLY A 177 -5.52 -0.25 9.77
N GLY A 178 -6.19 0.69 10.48
CA GLY A 178 -7.57 1.04 10.16
C GLY A 178 -7.71 1.78 8.83
N ALA A 179 -6.76 2.67 8.54
CA ALA A 179 -6.66 3.42 7.30
C ALA A 179 -5.76 2.75 6.25
N ASP A 180 -4.83 1.93 6.69
CA ASP A 180 -3.81 1.23 5.92
C ASP A 180 -3.85 -0.27 6.25
N ASP A 181 -4.64 -1.13 5.61
CA ASP A 181 -5.71 -0.91 4.64
C ASP A 181 -6.99 -1.67 5.07
N GLY A 182 -7.12 -1.95 6.39
CA GLY A 182 -8.18 -2.81 6.94
C GLY A 182 -9.60 -2.45 6.51
N TYR A 183 -9.87 -1.18 6.14
CA TYR A 183 -11.19 -0.74 5.71
C TYR A 183 -11.59 -1.21 4.31
N ALA A 184 -10.63 -1.60 3.45
CA ALA A 184 -10.86 -1.85 2.03
C ALA A 184 -11.89 -2.95 1.74
N ILE A 185 -11.82 -4.09 2.43
CA ILE A 185 -12.79 -5.18 2.26
C ILE A 185 -14.22 -4.72 2.63
N TYR A 186 -14.35 -3.97 3.71
CA TYR A 186 -15.63 -3.46 4.20
C TYR A 186 -16.23 -2.44 3.23
N ALA A 187 -15.42 -1.49 2.76
CA ALA A 187 -15.83 -0.47 1.80
C ALA A 187 -16.24 -1.11 0.46
N SER A 188 -15.45 -2.05 -0.05
CA SER A 188 -15.71 -2.77 -1.30
C SER A 188 -17.04 -3.53 -1.28
N LEU A 189 -17.28 -4.34 -0.24
CA LEU A 189 -18.52 -5.10 -0.14
C LEU A 189 -19.73 -4.21 0.15
N THR A 190 -19.55 -3.10 0.87
CA THR A 190 -20.61 -2.12 1.10
C THR A 190 -21.01 -1.42 -0.20
N ALA A 191 -20.06 -1.08 -1.07
CA ALA A 191 -20.34 -0.52 -2.38
C ALA A 191 -21.18 -1.49 -3.24
N LEU A 192 -20.80 -2.77 -3.28
CA LEU A 192 -21.56 -3.81 -4.00
C LEU A 192 -22.96 -4.01 -3.41
N ALA A 193 -23.08 -4.09 -2.08
CA ALA A 193 -24.36 -4.25 -1.39
C ALA A 193 -25.31 -3.07 -1.64
N ALA A 194 -24.77 -1.84 -1.70
CA ALA A 194 -25.55 -0.63 -1.98
C ALA A 194 -26.12 -0.62 -3.42
N LEU A 195 -25.34 -1.08 -4.40
CA LEU A 195 -25.80 -1.25 -5.79
C LEU A 195 -26.89 -2.32 -5.87
N ASP A 196 -26.65 -3.48 -5.26
CA ASP A 196 -27.61 -4.59 -5.26
C ASP A 196 -28.92 -4.22 -4.55
N ALA A 197 -28.87 -3.44 -3.47
CA ALA A 197 -30.04 -2.95 -2.75
C ALA A 197 -30.92 -2.01 -3.58
N GLN A 198 -30.31 -1.26 -4.50
CA GLN A 198 -31.02 -0.40 -5.43
C GLN A 198 -31.44 -1.10 -6.73
N GLY A 199 -30.94 -2.31 -6.99
CA GLY A 199 -31.13 -3.03 -8.23
C GLY A 199 -30.35 -2.41 -9.40
N VAL A 200 -29.23 -1.76 -9.11
CA VAL A 200 -28.32 -1.21 -10.11
C VAL A 200 -27.44 -2.35 -10.65
N GLU A 201 -27.36 -2.44 -11.97
CA GLU A 201 -26.57 -3.47 -12.64
C GLU A 201 -25.08 -3.16 -12.61
N ARG A 202 -24.26 -4.21 -12.47
CA ARG A 202 -22.80 -4.10 -12.41
C ARG A 202 -22.10 -5.28 -13.10
N PRO A 203 -20.83 -5.13 -13.52
CA PRO A 203 -19.98 -6.23 -13.96
C PRO A 203 -19.74 -7.27 -12.86
N ARG A 204 -19.12 -8.39 -13.23
CA ARG A 204 -18.58 -9.36 -12.28
C ARG A 204 -17.50 -8.68 -11.43
N CYS A 205 -17.54 -8.90 -10.11
CA CYS A 205 -16.51 -8.40 -9.21
C CYS A 205 -15.84 -9.56 -8.47
N VAL A 206 -14.53 -9.44 -8.24
CA VAL A 206 -13.75 -10.35 -7.41
C VAL A 206 -12.95 -9.54 -6.39
N GLY A 207 -12.87 -10.04 -5.17
CA GLY A 207 -12.03 -9.45 -4.14
C GLY A 207 -10.78 -10.28 -3.92
N LEU A 208 -9.66 -9.62 -3.76
CA LEU A 208 -8.35 -10.19 -3.45
C LEU A 208 -7.77 -9.43 -2.26
N ILE A 209 -7.91 -9.99 -1.06
CA ILE A 209 -7.47 -9.36 0.19
C ILE A 209 -6.32 -10.17 0.77
N GLU A 210 -5.13 -9.61 0.73
CA GLU A 210 -3.90 -10.27 1.20
C GLU A 210 -3.57 -9.99 2.67
N THR A 211 -2.52 -10.63 3.17
CA THR A 211 -2.02 -10.44 4.54
C THR A 211 -0.49 -10.46 4.61
N CYS A 212 0.17 -9.90 3.59
CA CYS A 212 1.62 -9.79 3.48
C CYS A 212 2.06 -8.50 2.74
N GLU A 213 1.15 -7.51 2.56
CA GLU A 213 1.43 -6.29 1.81
C GLU A 213 2.56 -5.50 2.44
N GLU A 214 2.50 -5.26 3.72
CA GLU A 214 3.43 -4.47 4.51
C GLU A 214 4.86 -5.05 4.60
N SER A 215 5.01 -6.29 4.13
CA SER A 215 6.30 -6.97 3.92
C SER A 215 6.72 -7.02 2.46
N GLY A 216 5.97 -6.37 1.55
CA GLY A 216 6.24 -6.30 0.12
C GLY A 216 5.52 -7.36 -0.72
N SER A 217 4.39 -7.87 -0.26
CA SER A 217 3.49 -8.78 -1.00
C SER A 217 4.17 -10.03 -1.61
N TYR A 218 5.25 -10.52 -1.01
CA TYR A 218 5.99 -11.66 -1.58
C TYR A 218 5.18 -12.97 -1.60
N ASP A 219 4.12 -13.04 -0.79
CA ASP A 219 3.21 -14.18 -0.78
C ASP A 219 2.09 -14.06 -1.83
N LEU A 220 1.79 -12.87 -2.33
CA LEU A 220 0.65 -12.61 -3.20
C LEU A 220 0.80 -13.19 -4.62
N LEU A 221 2.00 -13.10 -5.22
CA LEU A 221 2.26 -13.58 -6.58
C LEU A 221 1.80 -15.02 -6.82
N PRO A 222 2.16 -15.99 -5.97
CA PRO A 222 1.66 -17.37 -6.09
C PRO A 222 0.13 -17.48 -6.03
N TYR A 223 -0.56 -16.63 -5.27
CA TYR A 223 -2.02 -16.61 -5.24
C TYR A 223 -2.61 -16.07 -6.53
N VAL A 224 -2.04 -15.00 -7.10
CA VAL A 224 -2.45 -14.47 -8.41
C VAL A 224 -2.31 -15.53 -9.49
N ASP A 225 -1.22 -16.32 -9.47
CA ASP A 225 -1.02 -17.41 -10.44
C ASP A 225 -2.07 -18.51 -10.30
N VAL A 226 -2.34 -18.97 -9.09
CA VAL A 226 -3.37 -19.99 -8.82
C VAL A 226 -4.79 -19.49 -9.16
N LEU A 227 -5.05 -18.22 -8.94
CA LEU A 227 -6.36 -17.59 -9.15
C LEU A 227 -6.53 -17.00 -10.55
N ARG A 228 -5.52 -17.04 -11.41
CA ARG A 228 -5.50 -16.38 -12.73
C ARG A 228 -6.77 -16.65 -13.56
N GLU A 229 -7.21 -17.91 -13.65
CA GLU A 229 -8.43 -18.27 -14.38
C GLU A 229 -9.69 -17.72 -13.70
N ARG A 230 -9.68 -17.63 -12.36
CA ARG A 230 -10.80 -17.09 -11.58
C ARG A 230 -10.84 -15.56 -11.59
N LEU A 231 -9.70 -14.90 -11.74
CA LEU A 231 -9.67 -13.46 -11.98
C LEU A 231 -10.32 -13.11 -13.33
N GLY A 232 -10.18 -13.97 -14.34
CA GLY A 232 -10.81 -13.81 -15.65
C GLY A 232 -10.22 -12.66 -16.46
N LYS A 233 -11.02 -12.01 -17.29
CA LYS A 233 -10.63 -10.83 -18.06
C LYS A 233 -10.79 -9.57 -17.20
N VAL A 234 -9.72 -9.13 -16.58
CA VAL A 234 -9.74 -7.95 -15.72
C VAL A 234 -9.82 -6.67 -16.57
N GLY A 235 -10.87 -5.89 -16.40
CA GLY A 235 -11.07 -4.59 -17.07
C GLY A 235 -10.78 -3.40 -16.14
N LEU A 236 -11.02 -3.56 -14.84
CA LEU A 236 -10.75 -2.54 -13.83
C LEU A 236 -10.16 -3.17 -12.57
N VAL A 237 -9.15 -2.53 -12.00
CA VAL A 237 -8.63 -2.80 -10.66
C VAL A 237 -8.99 -1.62 -9.77
N VAL A 238 -9.69 -1.87 -8.68
CA VAL A 238 -9.95 -0.90 -7.60
C VAL A 238 -9.03 -1.28 -6.43
N CYS A 239 -8.08 -0.42 -6.14
CA CYS A 239 -7.17 -0.56 -5.01
C CYS A 239 -7.44 0.60 -4.05
N LEU A 240 -7.78 0.29 -2.80
CA LEU A 240 -8.13 1.30 -1.80
C LEU A 240 -6.97 1.64 -0.86
N ASP A 241 -5.81 1.06 -1.10
CA ASP A 241 -4.58 1.20 -0.32
C ASP A 241 -3.73 2.37 -0.85
N SER A 242 -4.25 3.60 -0.77
CA SER A 242 -3.50 4.77 -1.21
C SER A 242 -3.88 6.05 -0.47
N GLY A 243 -3.31 7.17 -0.90
CA GLY A 243 -3.44 8.46 -0.25
C GLY A 243 -4.41 9.43 -0.89
N ALA A 244 -4.72 10.49 -0.14
CA ALA A 244 -5.48 11.65 -0.59
C ALA A 244 -4.72 12.94 -0.28
N GLY A 245 -4.71 13.87 -1.23
CA GLY A 245 -4.06 15.17 -1.04
C GLY A 245 -4.77 16.04 -0.01
N ASN A 246 -6.11 16.00 -0.01
CA ASN A 246 -7.02 16.61 0.97
C ASN A 246 -8.27 15.72 1.16
N TYR A 247 -9.23 16.15 1.99
CA TYR A 247 -10.50 15.44 2.23
C TYR A 247 -11.69 16.08 1.47
N ASP A 248 -11.43 17.00 0.54
CA ASP A 248 -12.45 17.79 -0.13
C ASP A 248 -12.80 17.30 -1.54
N GLN A 249 -12.05 16.32 -2.07
CA GLN A 249 -12.28 15.73 -3.39
C GLN A 249 -11.77 14.28 -3.46
N LEU A 250 -12.17 13.55 -4.48
CA LEU A 250 -11.63 12.23 -4.78
C LEU A 250 -10.22 12.37 -5.37
N TRP A 251 -9.30 11.52 -4.95
CA TRP A 251 -7.92 11.49 -5.44
C TRP A 251 -7.62 10.17 -6.12
N LEU A 252 -7.13 10.23 -7.36
CA LEU A 252 -6.63 9.08 -8.09
C LEU A 252 -5.11 9.08 -8.05
N THR A 253 -4.54 7.99 -7.57
CA THR A 253 -3.09 7.75 -7.61
C THR A 253 -2.69 7.25 -8.99
N THR A 254 -1.79 7.98 -9.65
CA THR A 254 -1.38 7.74 -11.04
C THR A 254 0.04 7.20 -11.17
N SER A 255 0.81 7.23 -10.09
CA SER A 255 2.14 6.61 -10.03
C SER A 255 2.56 6.31 -8.59
N LEU A 256 3.41 5.30 -8.45
CA LEU A 256 4.02 4.86 -7.20
C LEU A 256 5.53 4.77 -7.40
N ARG A 257 6.31 5.27 -6.45
CA ARG A 257 7.77 5.11 -6.52
C ARG A 257 8.20 3.67 -6.25
N GLY A 258 9.34 3.29 -6.80
CA GLY A 258 10.02 2.06 -6.42
C GLY A 258 10.84 2.22 -5.14
N LEU A 259 11.38 1.11 -4.65
CA LEU A 259 12.18 1.04 -3.43
C LEU A 259 13.36 0.09 -3.61
N VAL A 260 14.54 0.54 -3.19
CA VAL A 260 15.71 -0.29 -2.90
C VAL A 260 16.16 0.02 -1.49
N ALA A 261 16.25 -1.00 -0.63
CA ALA A 261 16.80 -0.86 0.71
C ALA A 261 17.94 -1.85 0.94
N GLY A 262 18.77 -1.61 1.96
CA GLY A 262 19.87 -2.49 2.30
C GLY A 262 20.84 -1.90 3.31
N ASP A 263 21.74 -2.74 3.80
CA ASP A 263 22.76 -2.37 4.78
C ASP A 263 24.08 -2.06 4.08
N LEU A 264 24.56 -0.84 4.25
CA LEU A 264 25.91 -0.42 3.85
C LEU A 264 26.83 -0.47 5.07
N GLU A 265 27.85 -1.33 5.02
CA GLU A 265 28.87 -1.44 6.06
C GLU A 265 30.24 -1.04 5.54
N VAL A 266 30.96 -0.23 6.32
CA VAL A 266 32.39 0.13 6.13
C VAL A 266 33.18 -0.44 7.30
N HIS A 267 34.16 -1.30 7.02
CA HIS A 267 35.00 -1.98 7.99
C HIS A 267 36.47 -1.59 7.80
N VAL A 268 37.13 -1.11 8.85
CA VAL A 268 38.51 -0.57 8.80
C VAL A 268 39.48 -1.20 9.80
N LEU A 269 38.96 -1.83 10.86
CA LEU A 269 39.75 -2.46 11.93
C LEU A 269 39.05 -3.75 12.38
N ASP A 270 39.83 -4.72 12.88
CA ASP A 270 39.30 -5.95 13.44
C ASP A 270 38.76 -5.74 14.88
N GLU A 271 39.29 -4.75 15.59
CA GLU A 271 38.85 -4.38 16.94
C GLU A 271 38.92 -2.87 17.18
N GLY A 272 38.22 -2.38 18.19
CA GLY A 272 38.26 -0.98 18.59
C GLY A 272 39.60 -0.62 19.27
N ILE A 273 40.18 0.54 18.96
CA ILE A 273 41.44 0.98 19.48
C ILE A 273 41.34 2.39 20.06
N HIS A 274 42.26 2.76 20.92
CA HIS A 274 42.29 4.05 21.62
C HIS A 274 42.44 5.25 20.66
N SER A 275 41.45 6.16 20.68
CA SER A 275 41.40 7.28 19.73
C SER A 275 42.53 8.31 19.93
N GLY A 276 43.00 8.51 21.15
CA GLY A 276 44.11 9.41 21.43
C GLY A 276 45.47 8.89 20.96
N GLY A 277 45.66 7.57 20.94
CA GLY A 277 46.92 6.96 20.49
C GLY A 277 46.99 6.79 18.95
N TYR A 278 45.86 6.55 18.30
CA TYR A 278 45.82 6.16 16.89
C TYR A 278 44.97 7.08 16.02
N GLY A 279 44.38 8.12 16.60
CA GLY A 279 43.67 9.16 15.83
C GLY A 279 44.65 9.92 14.92
N GLY A 280 44.19 10.21 13.68
CA GLY A 280 45.05 10.83 12.67
C GLY A 280 45.88 9.84 11.82
N ILE A 281 46.08 8.61 12.31
CA ILE A 281 46.78 7.53 11.58
C ILE A 281 45.75 6.57 10.97
N THR A 282 44.75 6.17 11.77
CA THR A 282 43.72 5.21 11.36
C THR A 282 42.62 5.92 10.56
N PRO A 283 42.24 5.42 9.39
CA PRO A 283 41.09 5.93 8.68
C PRO A 283 39.80 5.71 9.48
N SER A 284 38.92 6.70 9.50
CA SER A 284 37.63 6.61 10.18
C SER A 284 36.60 5.93 9.28
N SER A 285 35.97 4.84 9.75
CA SER A 285 34.90 4.18 9.04
C SER A 285 33.73 5.13 8.73
N PHE A 286 33.41 6.05 9.66
CA PHE A 286 32.39 7.07 9.48
C PHE A 286 32.77 8.12 8.42
N ARG A 287 34.06 8.51 8.32
CA ARG A 287 34.51 9.44 7.28
C ARG A 287 34.45 8.79 5.90
N ILE A 288 34.80 7.51 5.79
CA ILE A 288 34.67 6.75 4.54
C ILE A 288 33.20 6.64 4.16
N MET A 289 32.30 6.34 5.09
CA MET A 289 30.86 6.31 4.85
C MET A 289 30.37 7.63 4.23
N ARG A 290 30.80 8.78 4.74
CA ARG A 290 30.46 10.09 4.16
C ARG A 290 30.97 10.23 2.72
N GLN A 291 32.20 9.78 2.42
CA GLN A 291 32.74 9.80 1.06
C GLN A 291 31.96 8.89 0.11
N LEU A 292 31.38 7.80 0.60
CA LEU A 292 30.50 6.94 -0.20
C LEU A 292 29.15 7.63 -0.45
N PHE A 293 28.61 8.36 0.51
CA PHE A 293 27.40 9.17 0.28
C PHE A 293 27.63 10.29 -0.72
N ASP A 294 28.81 10.93 -0.71
CA ASP A 294 29.16 11.95 -1.73
C ASP A 294 29.20 11.39 -3.17
N ARG A 295 29.23 10.06 -3.36
CA ARG A 295 29.04 9.42 -4.67
C ARG A 295 27.57 9.29 -5.06
N LEU A 296 26.67 9.28 -4.08
CA LEU A 296 25.24 9.06 -4.26
C LEU A 296 24.47 10.37 -4.38
N GLU A 297 24.73 11.33 -3.49
CA GLU A 297 23.95 12.55 -3.41
C GLU A 297 24.79 13.80 -3.25
N ASP A 298 24.26 14.91 -3.73
CA ASP A 298 24.77 16.24 -3.40
C ASP A 298 24.31 16.64 -1.99
N ALA A 299 25.23 16.63 -1.04
CA ALA A 299 24.95 16.94 0.36
C ALA A 299 24.35 18.35 0.59
N SER A 300 24.43 19.26 -0.39
CA SER A 300 23.87 20.63 -0.27
C SER A 300 22.35 20.69 -0.50
N ASN A 301 21.80 19.71 -1.25
CA ASN A 301 20.40 19.74 -1.67
C ASN A 301 19.69 18.37 -1.67
N GLY A 302 20.44 17.25 -1.46
CA GLY A 302 19.89 15.89 -1.42
C GLY A 302 19.57 15.29 -2.80
N ASN A 303 19.97 15.92 -3.89
CA ASN A 303 19.78 15.36 -5.24
C ASN A 303 20.70 14.17 -5.48
N LEU A 304 20.15 13.07 -5.99
CA LEU A 304 20.94 11.90 -6.38
C LEU A 304 21.78 12.25 -7.62
N LEU A 305 23.08 11.91 -7.57
CA LEU A 305 24.06 12.23 -8.63
C LEU A 305 24.07 11.19 -9.76
N PRO A 306 23.98 9.87 -9.51
CA PRO A 306 24.09 8.87 -10.56
C PRO A 306 22.91 8.92 -11.51
N LYS A 307 23.20 9.03 -12.81
CA LYS A 307 22.17 9.16 -13.85
C LYS A 307 21.25 7.93 -13.96
N GLY A 308 21.74 6.75 -13.57
CA GLY A 308 20.97 5.52 -13.59
C GLY A 308 19.77 5.51 -12.63
N PHE A 309 19.76 6.40 -11.62
CA PHE A 309 18.62 6.55 -10.70
C PHE A 309 17.59 7.58 -11.15
N HIS A 310 17.72 8.15 -12.35
CA HIS A 310 16.80 9.14 -12.90
C HIS A 310 16.09 8.63 -14.15
N CYS A 311 14.88 9.09 -14.38
CA CYS A 311 14.18 8.90 -15.65
C CYS A 311 13.46 10.19 -16.06
N PRO A 312 13.17 10.38 -17.36
CA PRO A 312 12.31 11.46 -17.81
C PRO A 312 10.92 11.33 -17.19
N ILE A 313 10.38 12.44 -16.70
CA ILE A 313 9.00 12.48 -16.17
C ILE A 313 8.06 12.68 -17.38
N PRO A 314 7.05 11.80 -17.56
CA PRO A 314 6.08 11.94 -18.65
C PRO A 314 5.34 13.29 -18.59
N ALA A 315 5.01 13.84 -19.77
CA ALA A 315 4.42 15.17 -19.86
C ALA A 315 3.03 15.29 -19.19
N ASP A 316 2.24 14.21 -19.20
CA ASP A 316 0.98 14.11 -18.48
C ASP A 316 1.17 14.17 -16.96
N ARG A 317 2.20 13.50 -16.43
CA ARG A 317 2.56 13.52 -15.01
C ARG A 317 3.06 14.90 -14.55
N LEU A 318 3.75 15.63 -15.41
CA LEU A 318 4.14 17.02 -15.14
C LEU A 318 2.89 17.94 -15.04
N ARG A 319 1.90 17.73 -15.91
CA ARG A 319 0.63 18.48 -15.87
C ARG A 319 -0.18 18.13 -14.62
N GLU A 320 -0.22 16.85 -14.23
CA GLU A 320 -0.87 16.42 -12.99
C GLU A 320 -0.22 17.07 -11.75
N ALA A 321 1.12 17.05 -11.68
CA ALA A 321 1.84 17.69 -10.57
C ALA A 321 1.57 19.20 -10.50
N GLU A 322 1.43 19.89 -11.64
CA GLU A 322 1.09 21.30 -11.70
C GLU A 322 -0.36 21.57 -11.23
N ALA A 323 -1.32 20.76 -11.70
CA ALA A 323 -2.71 20.86 -11.26
C ALA A 323 -2.85 20.58 -9.75
N THR A 324 -2.19 19.55 -9.25
CA THR A 324 -2.17 19.19 -7.84
C THR A 324 -1.51 20.27 -6.98
N ALA A 325 -0.40 20.85 -7.46
CA ALA A 325 0.24 21.98 -6.79
C ALA A 325 -0.70 23.21 -6.69
N HIS A 326 -1.52 23.44 -7.72
CA HIS A 326 -2.53 24.51 -7.69
C HIS A 326 -3.64 24.24 -6.67
N ILE A 327 -4.07 22.99 -6.54
CA ILE A 327 -5.11 22.60 -5.56
C ILE A 327 -4.59 22.67 -4.12
N LEU A 328 -3.41 22.12 -3.85
CA LEU A 328 -2.86 21.96 -2.51
C LEU A 328 -2.05 23.18 -2.03
N GLY A 329 -1.49 23.96 -2.96
CA GLY A 329 -0.63 25.08 -2.61
C GLY A 329 0.48 24.68 -1.65
N ASP A 330 0.75 25.53 -0.69
CA ASP A 330 1.78 25.32 0.32
C ASP A 330 1.49 24.14 1.29
N ASP A 331 0.27 23.60 1.32
CA ASP A 331 -0.07 22.46 2.16
C ASP A 331 0.71 21.20 1.77
N VAL A 332 1.27 21.14 0.57
CA VAL A 332 2.19 20.09 0.14
C VAL A 332 3.32 19.89 1.16
N TRP A 333 3.87 20.97 1.70
CA TRP A 333 4.99 20.91 2.65
C TRP A 333 4.66 21.48 4.04
N LYS A 334 3.70 22.40 4.19
CA LYS A 334 3.33 23.00 5.49
C LYS A 334 2.69 22.02 6.46
N LYS A 335 2.04 20.96 5.93
CA LYS A 335 1.43 19.90 6.76
C LYS A 335 2.44 19.00 7.49
N ILE A 336 3.72 19.02 7.08
CA ILE A 336 4.78 18.21 7.67
C ILE A 336 5.09 18.75 9.08
N PRO A 337 5.29 17.89 10.09
CA PRO A 337 5.53 18.32 11.47
C PRO A 337 6.97 18.81 11.68
N TRP A 338 7.28 19.95 11.08
CA TRP A 338 8.62 20.55 11.16
C TRP A 338 9.02 20.90 12.59
N ALA A 339 10.25 20.56 12.96
CA ALA A 339 10.82 21.01 14.21
C ALA A 339 11.08 22.52 14.22
N CYS A 340 11.12 23.14 15.41
CA CYS A 340 11.61 24.48 15.58
C CYS A 340 13.15 24.49 15.69
N GLY A 341 13.81 25.37 14.92
CA GLY A 341 15.24 25.63 15.04
C GLY A 341 15.59 26.44 16.29
N GLN A 342 16.89 26.77 16.46
CA GLN A 342 17.42 27.45 17.66
C GLN A 342 16.76 28.79 17.97
N ASP A 343 16.35 29.54 16.94
CA ASP A 343 15.74 30.88 17.09
C ASP A 343 14.21 30.83 17.12
N GLY A 344 13.60 29.67 17.36
CA GLY A 344 12.16 29.46 17.26
C GLY A 344 11.64 29.48 15.82
N ARG A 345 12.49 29.62 14.81
CA ARG A 345 12.12 29.52 13.40
C ARG A 345 11.94 28.05 13.04
N GLN A 346 10.89 27.77 12.28
CA GLN A 346 10.61 26.43 11.77
C GLN A 346 11.72 25.98 10.79
N VAL A 347 12.08 24.69 10.82
CA VAL A 347 12.92 24.06 9.80
C VAL A 347 12.21 24.18 8.45
N LEU A 348 12.96 24.52 7.40
CA LEU A 348 12.43 24.69 6.05
C LEU A 348 12.54 23.39 5.24
N PRO A 349 11.61 23.16 4.29
CA PRO A 349 11.74 22.07 3.33
C PRO A 349 12.90 22.33 2.35
N THR A 350 13.29 21.30 1.61
CA THR A 350 14.30 21.40 0.52
C THR A 350 13.84 22.33 -0.61
N THR A 351 12.54 22.51 -0.79
CA THR A 351 11.93 23.48 -1.70
C THR A 351 10.59 23.95 -1.16
N THR A 352 10.25 25.20 -1.39
CA THR A 352 8.94 25.79 -1.08
C THR A 352 8.05 25.89 -2.31
N ASP A 353 8.52 25.50 -3.50
CA ASP A 353 7.70 25.37 -4.69
C ASP A 353 6.84 24.09 -4.59
N PRO A 354 5.50 24.18 -4.55
CA PRO A 354 4.63 23.03 -4.38
C PRO A 354 4.76 21.99 -5.49
N LYS A 355 4.96 22.42 -6.75
CA LYS A 355 5.14 21.49 -7.89
C LYS A 355 6.47 20.73 -7.77
N GLU A 356 7.56 21.44 -7.46
CA GLU A 356 8.86 20.81 -7.26
C GLU A 356 8.85 19.86 -6.05
N ALA A 357 8.17 20.24 -4.96
CA ALA A 357 8.00 19.37 -3.80
C ALA A 357 7.24 18.08 -4.14
N LEU A 358 6.16 18.17 -4.91
CA LEU A 358 5.41 17.02 -5.41
C LEU A 358 6.29 16.13 -6.31
N LEU A 359 7.01 16.71 -7.27
CA LEU A 359 7.90 15.94 -8.15
C LEU A 359 9.03 15.26 -7.38
N ASN A 360 9.60 15.93 -6.38
CA ASN A 360 10.63 15.35 -5.51
C ASN A 360 10.12 14.17 -4.70
N SER A 361 8.87 14.21 -4.25
CA SER A 361 8.28 13.15 -3.43
C SER A 361 7.67 12.01 -4.23
N THR A 362 7.41 12.17 -5.55
CA THR A 362 6.65 11.20 -6.34
C THR A 362 7.37 10.69 -7.60
N TRP A 363 8.29 11.48 -8.19
CA TRP A 363 8.92 11.15 -9.47
C TRP A 363 10.44 11.20 -9.45
N ARG A 364 11.07 11.85 -8.47
CA ARG A 364 12.53 11.91 -8.36
C ARG A 364 13.05 10.93 -7.33
N PRO A 365 14.27 10.41 -7.50
CA PRO A 365 14.88 9.54 -6.51
C PRO A 365 15.19 10.31 -5.22
N SER A 366 15.17 9.62 -4.09
CA SER A 366 15.59 10.20 -2.81
C SER A 366 16.22 9.14 -1.92
N LEU A 367 17.29 9.50 -1.21
CA LEU A 367 17.96 8.65 -0.25
C LEU A 367 17.55 9.03 1.17
N SER A 368 17.31 8.02 1.99
CA SER A 368 17.13 8.15 3.44
C SER A 368 18.02 7.16 4.17
N VAL A 369 18.57 7.58 5.30
CA VAL A 369 19.23 6.69 6.27
C VAL A 369 18.23 6.40 7.36
N THR A 370 17.81 5.13 7.48
CA THR A 370 16.73 4.71 8.37
C THR A 370 17.20 3.94 9.60
N GLY A 371 18.50 3.61 9.66
CA GLY A 371 19.09 2.92 10.79
C GLY A 371 20.61 3.05 10.83
N ALA A 372 21.20 2.87 12.00
CA ALA A 372 22.65 2.91 12.20
C ALA A 372 23.12 1.81 13.15
N ALA A 373 24.31 1.24 12.86
CA ALA A 373 24.99 0.27 13.72
C ALA A 373 26.51 0.52 13.73
N GLY A 374 27.21 -0.10 14.67
CA GLY A 374 28.64 0.12 14.88
C GLY A 374 28.99 1.38 15.71
N LEU A 375 27.98 2.15 16.10
CA LEU A 375 28.08 3.30 17.00
C LEU A 375 27.34 2.98 18.30
N PRO A 376 27.95 3.15 19.49
CA PRO A 376 27.26 2.96 20.75
C PRO A 376 26.30 4.10 21.04
N ALA A 377 25.41 3.91 22.01
CA ALA A 377 24.62 4.99 22.58
C ALA A 377 25.55 6.08 23.15
N LEU A 378 25.12 7.34 23.16
CA LEU A 378 25.95 8.46 23.61
C LEU A 378 26.45 8.28 25.04
N ALA A 379 25.63 7.67 25.91
CA ALA A 379 26.02 7.39 27.31
C ALA A 379 27.17 6.38 27.44
N ASP A 380 27.34 5.49 26.43
CA ASP A 380 28.35 4.42 26.40
C ASP A 380 29.52 4.75 25.46
N ALA A 381 29.54 5.96 24.90
CA ALA A 381 30.53 6.38 23.93
C ALA A 381 31.84 6.78 24.60
N GLY A 382 32.86 5.91 24.58
CA GLY A 382 34.21 6.17 25.05
C GLY A 382 35.15 6.60 23.92
N ASN A 383 36.41 6.90 24.29
CA ASN A 383 37.46 7.36 23.37
C ASN A 383 38.05 6.21 22.51
N VAL A 384 37.21 5.56 21.73
CA VAL A 384 37.54 4.40 20.90
C VAL A 384 37.28 4.70 19.43
N LEU A 385 38.28 4.46 18.57
CA LEU A 385 38.09 4.41 17.13
C LEU A 385 37.28 3.15 16.79
N ARG A 386 36.21 3.35 16.03
CA ARG A 386 35.29 2.26 15.70
C ARG A 386 35.82 1.38 14.59
N PRO A 387 35.77 0.05 14.73
CA PRO A 387 36.24 -0.86 13.70
C PRO A 387 35.33 -0.82 12.46
N ARG A 388 34.04 -0.52 12.65
CA ARG A 388 33.05 -0.45 11.56
C ARG A 388 31.98 0.61 11.80
N THR A 389 31.35 1.02 10.74
CA THR A 389 30.11 1.82 10.73
C THR A 389 29.17 1.20 9.70
N ALA A 390 27.91 1.00 10.04
CA ALA A 390 26.90 0.51 9.15
C ALA A 390 25.65 1.40 9.18
N PHE A 391 25.04 1.62 8.00
CA PHE A 391 23.78 2.32 7.87
C PHE A 391 22.78 1.52 7.04
N LYS A 392 21.53 1.53 7.46
CA LYS A 392 20.38 1.08 6.67
C LYS A 392 20.02 2.19 5.68
N LEU A 393 20.13 1.91 4.41
CA LEU A 393 19.76 2.81 3.32
C LEU A 393 18.37 2.49 2.81
N SER A 394 17.58 3.52 2.51
CA SER A 394 16.30 3.44 1.82
C SER A 394 16.34 4.41 0.64
N LEU A 395 16.45 3.87 -0.57
CA LEU A 395 16.49 4.62 -1.82
C LEU A 395 15.15 4.49 -2.53
N ARG A 396 14.39 5.58 -2.58
CA ARG A 396 13.18 5.64 -3.40
C ARG A 396 13.57 5.87 -4.87
N LEU A 397 12.96 5.09 -5.76
CA LEU A 397 13.22 5.14 -7.19
C LEU A 397 12.07 5.81 -7.95
N PRO A 398 12.35 6.52 -9.05
CA PRO A 398 11.30 6.93 -9.98
C PRO A 398 10.43 5.76 -10.43
N PRO A 399 9.14 6.00 -10.74
CA PRO A 399 8.17 4.94 -11.06
C PRO A 399 8.54 4.00 -12.21
N LEU A 400 9.37 4.46 -13.16
CA LEU A 400 9.73 3.72 -14.37
C LEU A 400 11.09 3.00 -14.31
N LEU A 401 11.75 3.02 -13.16
CA LEU A 401 13.06 2.36 -13.02
C LEU A 401 12.91 0.92 -12.51
N ASP A 402 13.67 0.03 -13.12
CA ASP A 402 13.83 -1.36 -12.74
C ASP A 402 14.63 -1.47 -11.42
N ALA A 403 13.98 -1.95 -10.36
CA ALA A 403 14.60 -2.05 -9.04
C ALA A 403 15.78 -3.04 -9.01
N VAL A 404 15.73 -4.13 -9.78
CA VAL A 404 16.82 -5.13 -9.82
C VAL A 404 18.09 -4.51 -10.39
N LYS A 405 17.96 -3.73 -11.47
CA LYS A 405 19.09 -2.99 -12.06
C LYS A 405 19.59 -1.92 -11.10
N ALA A 406 18.69 -1.21 -10.42
CA ALA A 406 19.05 -0.18 -9.45
C ALA A 406 19.82 -0.78 -8.25
N VAL A 407 19.45 -1.96 -7.75
CA VAL A 407 20.22 -2.68 -6.71
C VAL A 407 21.63 -2.98 -7.18
N ALA A 408 21.78 -3.51 -8.40
CA ALA A 408 23.09 -3.85 -8.96
C ALA A 408 23.97 -2.61 -9.14
N GLU A 409 23.42 -1.49 -9.65
CA GLU A 409 24.11 -0.22 -9.83
C GLU A 409 24.52 0.39 -8.48
N LEU A 410 23.62 0.42 -7.51
CA LEU A 410 23.89 0.94 -6.16
C LEU A 410 25.03 0.15 -5.51
N LYS A 411 24.97 -1.18 -5.57
CA LYS A 411 26.02 -2.05 -5.01
C LYS A 411 27.36 -1.80 -5.70
N ALA A 412 27.39 -1.77 -7.00
CA ALA A 412 28.61 -1.53 -7.77
C ALA A 412 29.22 -0.16 -7.42
N LEU A 413 28.41 0.89 -7.34
CA LEU A 413 28.87 2.25 -7.04
C LEU A 413 29.47 2.37 -5.63
N LEU A 414 28.85 1.72 -4.64
CA LEU A 414 29.29 1.79 -3.24
C LEU A 414 30.54 0.95 -2.97
N GLU A 415 30.64 -0.23 -3.60
CA GLU A 415 31.76 -1.17 -3.36
C GLU A 415 32.98 -0.94 -4.27
N PHE A 416 32.82 -0.14 -5.35
CA PHE A 416 33.93 0.15 -6.26
C PHE A 416 34.95 1.10 -5.62
N ASP A 417 36.24 0.75 -5.74
CA ASP A 417 37.39 1.55 -5.29
C ASP A 417 37.16 2.27 -3.95
N PRO A 418 37.03 1.50 -2.83
CA PRO A 418 36.77 2.08 -1.54
C PRO A 418 37.98 2.86 -1.02
N PRO A 419 37.77 4.04 -0.39
CA PRO A 419 38.86 4.82 0.17
C PRO A 419 39.68 4.00 1.16
N TYR A 420 41.00 4.15 1.12
CA TYR A 420 41.98 3.46 1.98
C TYR A 420 41.93 1.92 1.87
N ASN A 421 41.41 1.34 0.80
CA ASN A 421 41.17 -0.10 0.67
C ASN A 421 40.30 -0.68 1.79
N ALA A 422 39.40 0.12 2.36
CA ALA A 422 38.48 -0.34 3.40
C ALA A 422 37.57 -1.45 2.85
N LYS A 423 37.17 -2.37 3.70
CA LYS A 423 36.17 -3.35 3.34
C LYS A 423 34.79 -2.69 3.35
N VAL A 424 34.22 -2.46 2.15
CA VAL A 424 32.88 -1.93 1.97
C VAL A 424 31.98 -3.06 1.48
N THR A 425 30.80 -3.20 2.09
CA THR A 425 29.81 -4.19 1.70
C THR A 425 28.43 -3.54 1.69
N PHE A 426 27.72 -3.63 0.58
CA PHE A 426 26.30 -3.33 0.51
C PHE A 426 25.51 -4.63 0.40
N LYS A 427 24.68 -4.91 1.41
CA LYS A 427 23.79 -6.07 1.46
C LYS A 427 22.36 -5.60 1.18
N PRO A 428 21.83 -5.79 -0.03
CA PRO A 428 20.46 -5.40 -0.32
C PRO A 428 19.45 -6.27 0.45
N ASP A 429 18.33 -5.66 0.82
CA ASP A 429 17.17 -6.38 1.35
C ASP A 429 16.46 -7.14 0.21
N ALA A 430 15.70 -8.15 0.57
CA ALA A 430 14.95 -8.97 -0.39
C ALA A 430 13.76 -8.24 -1.04
N GLY A 431 13.30 -7.14 -0.44
CA GLY A 431 12.08 -6.41 -0.83
C GLY A 431 12.31 -5.27 -1.84
N ALA A 432 13.30 -5.37 -2.74
CA ALA A 432 13.43 -4.38 -3.81
C ALA A 432 12.21 -4.44 -4.74
N ALA A 433 11.54 -3.30 -4.95
CA ALA A 433 10.32 -3.23 -5.74
C ALA A 433 10.39 -2.12 -6.78
N THR A 434 10.10 -2.48 -8.04
CA THR A 434 9.93 -1.52 -9.13
C THR A 434 8.69 -0.68 -8.88
N GLY A 435 8.78 0.62 -9.16
CA GLY A 435 7.64 1.54 -9.08
C GLY A 435 6.58 1.23 -10.14
N TRP A 436 5.50 1.97 -10.11
CA TRP A 436 4.39 1.81 -11.05
C TRP A 436 3.97 3.16 -11.63
N SER A 437 3.58 3.18 -12.90
CA SER A 437 2.90 4.29 -13.55
C SER A 437 1.63 3.77 -14.22
N ALA A 438 0.49 4.35 -13.86
CA ALA A 438 -0.80 4.01 -14.41
C ALA A 438 -0.80 4.15 -15.94
N PRO A 439 -1.55 3.30 -16.67
CA PRO A 439 -1.87 3.57 -18.06
C PRO A 439 -2.66 4.88 -18.18
N GLU A 440 -2.79 5.39 -19.40
CA GLU A 440 -3.70 6.51 -19.68
C GLU A 440 -5.11 6.14 -19.21
N VAL A 441 -5.74 7.07 -18.48
CA VAL A 441 -7.09 6.84 -17.95
C VAL A 441 -8.10 6.84 -19.11
N ALA A 442 -8.84 5.74 -19.26
CA ALA A 442 -9.85 5.63 -20.29
C ALA A 442 -10.95 6.70 -20.12
N PRO A 443 -11.53 7.22 -21.22
CA PRO A 443 -12.54 8.28 -21.14
C PRO A 443 -13.74 7.95 -20.23
N TRP A 444 -14.20 6.70 -20.24
CA TRP A 444 -15.30 6.27 -19.37
C TRP A 444 -14.94 6.37 -17.89
N LEU A 445 -13.71 5.96 -17.53
CA LEU A 445 -13.24 6.01 -16.13
C LEU A 445 -13.00 7.45 -15.69
N ALA A 446 -12.40 8.29 -16.55
CA ALA A 446 -12.22 9.71 -16.25
C ALA A 446 -13.56 10.42 -15.99
N THR A 447 -14.58 10.12 -16.80
CA THR A 447 -15.95 10.64 -16.61
C THR A 447 -16.54 10.13 -15.29
N ALA A 448 -16.48 8.80 -15.04
CA ALA A 448 -17.03 8.21 -13.81
C ALA A 448 -16.38 8.76 -12.55
N LEU A 449 -15.05 8.93 -12.55
CA LEU A 449 -14.31 9.50 -11.42
C LEU A 449 -14.71 10.96 -11.16
N ASN A 450 -14.83 11.78 -12.22
CA ASN A 450 -15.23 13.19 -12.06
C ASN A 450 -16.67 13.30 -11.57
N ASP A 451 -17.59 12.52 -12.13
CA ASP A 451 -18.99 12.55 -11.72
C ASP A 451 -19.15 12.09 -10.26
N ALA A 452 -18.49 11.01 -9.87
CA ALA A 452 -18.47 10.52 -8.49
C ALA A 452 -17.86 11.59 -7.53
N SER A 453 -16.75 12.24 -7.94
CA SER A 453 -16.13 13.27 -7.13
C SER A 453 -17.03 14.47 -6.93
N ARG A 454 -17.63 15.00 -8.01
CA ARG A 454 -18.60 16.09 -7.91
C ARG A 454 -19.80 15.74 -7.05
N GLN A 455 -20.31 14.50 -7.19
CA GLN A 455 -21.49 14.03 -6.49
C GLN A 455 -21.28 13.90 -4.97
N HIS A 456 -20.12 13.40 -4.54
CA HIS A 456 -19.87 13.09 -3.13
C HIS A 456 -18.98 14.11 -2.42
N TYR A 457 -18.18 14.86 -3.16
CA TYR A 457 -17.23 15.82 -2.59
C TYR A 457 -17.50 17.27 -3.04
N GLY A 458 -18.18 17.49 -4.17
CA GLY A 458 -18.48 18.82 -4.70
C GLY A 458 -17.37 19.44 -5.54
N ALA A 459 -16.32 18.69 -5.86
CA ALA A 459 -15.18 19.12 -6.68
C ALA A 459 -14.80 18.02 -7.68
N ASP A 460 -14.03 18.38 -8.71
CA ASP A 460 -13.50 17.40 -9.68
C ASP A 460 -12.52 16.43 -9.03
N CYS A 461 -12.39 15.24 -9.60
CA CYS A 461 -11.38 14.27 -9.21
C CYS A 461 -9.98 14.85 -9.47
N ALA A 462 -9.09 14.73 -8.51
CA ALA A 462 -7.70 15.14 -8.64
C ALA A 462 -6.77 13.91 -8.81
N TYR A 463 -5.60 14.15 -9.38
CA TYR A 463 -4.66 13.11 -9.78
C TYR A 463 -3.30 13.40 -9.17
N MET A 464 -2.66 12.41 -8.57
CA MET A 464 -1.32 12.59 -7.99
C MET A 464 -0.49 11.31 -8.00
N GLY A 465 0.83 11.44 -8.06
CA GLY A 465 1.74 10.36 -7.71
C GLY A 465 1.83 10.17 -6.20
N GLN A 466 2.26 9.00 -5.76
CA GLN A 466 2.56 8.69 -4.36
C GLN A 466 4.01 8.26 -4.18
N GLY A 467 4.54 8.53 -2.99
CA GLY A 467 5.91 8.16 -2.63
C GLY A 467 6.07 6.69 -2.22
N GLY A 468 4.97 6.02 -1.91
CA GLY A 468 4.93 4.61 -1.54
C GLY A 468 5.03 3.65 -2.73
N THR A 469 5.07 2.36 -2.44
CA THR A 469 5.18 1.29 -3.42
C THR A 469 4.13 0.25 -3.08
N ILE A 470 3.29 -0.12 -4.04
CA ILE A 470 2.32 -1.21 -3.94
C ILE A 470 2.70 -2.25 -5.00
N PRO A 471 3.37 -3.34 -4.63
CA PRO A 471 3.94 -4.30 -5.58
C PRO A 471 2.90 -4.92 -6.53
N LEU A 472 1.68 -5.17 -6.05
CA LEU A 472 0.59 -5.75 -6.82
C LEU A 472 0.27 -4.95 -8.09
N MET A 473 0.41 -3.62 -8.08
CA MET A 473 0.06 -2.80 -9.24
C MET A 473 0.86 -3.16 -10.49
N ASN A 474 2.16 -3.49 -10.34
CA ASN A 474 2.96 -3.98 -11.46
C ASN A 474 2.55 -5.39 -11.89
N VAL A 475 2.28 -6.27 -10.93
CA VAL A 475 1.83 -7.65 -11.21
C VAL A 475 0.54 -7.66 -12.03
N LEU A 476 -0.43 -6.84 -11.62
CA LEU A 476 -1.70 -6.77 -12.34
C LEU A 476 -1.56 -6.04 -13.69
N LYS A 477 -0.73 -5.01 -13.78
CA LYS A 477 -0.44 -4.33 -15.05
C LYS A 477 0.23 -5.27 -16.07
N GLU A 478 1.18 -6.08 -15.64
CA GLU A 478 1.86 -7.05 -16.51
C GLU A 478 0.94 -8.23 -16.87
N GLY A 479 0.18 -8.73 -15.90
CA GLY A 479 -0.76 -9.84 -16.09
C GLY A 479 -2.00 -9.46 -16.90
N PHE A 480 -2.43 -8.20 -16.81
CA PHE A 480 -3.65 -7.67 -17.44
C PHE A 480 -3.38 -6.30 -18.09
N PRO A 481 -2.62 -6.22 -19.19
CA PRO A 481 -2.12 -4.97 -19.76
C PRO A 481 -3.19 -4.02 -20.30
N HIS A 482 -4.43 -4.49 -20.42
CA HIS A 482 -5.58 -3.68 -20.90
C HIS A 482 -6.46 -3.15 -19.74
N SER A 483 -6.14 -3.50 -18.49
CA SER A 483 -6.90 -3.07 -17.34
C SER A 483 -6.72 -1.58 -17.07
N GLN A 484 -7.81 -0.96 -16.60
CA GLN A 484 -7.79 0.36 -15.98
C GLN A 484 -7.58 0.22 -14.46
N PHE A 485 -7.17 1.32 -13.82
CA PHE A 485 -6.84 1.31 -12.40
C PHE A 485 -7.50 2.50 -11.69
N MET A 486 -8.29 2.22 -10.66
CA MET A 486 -8.77 3.18 -9.69
C MET A 486 -8.00 2.95 -8.39
N VAL A 487 -6.82 3.56 -8.27
CA VAL A 487 -6.00 3.50 -7.06
C VAL A 487 -6.29 4.73 -6.22
N CYS A 488 -7.04 4.55 -5.15
CA CYS A 488 -7.52 5.58 -4.23
C CYS A 488 -7.27 5.13 -2.80
N GLY A 489 -7.52 6.00 -1.83
CA GLY A 489 -7.44 5.59 -0.43
C GLY A 489 -7.76 6.73 0.53
N VAL A 490 -7.69 6.43 1.81
CA VAL A 490 -8.10 7.33 2.90
C VAL A 490 -6.92 7.96 3.63
N LEU A 491 -5.68 7.68 3.21
CA LEU A 491 -4.46 8.22 3.80
C LEU A 491 -4.29 9.69 3.41
N GLY A 492 -5.12 10.53 4.01
CA GLY A 492 -5.14 11.97 3.76
C GLY A 492 -4.23 12.76 4.73
N PRO A 493 -4.37 14.10 4.74
CA PRO A 493 -3.53 14.95 5.58
C PRO A 493 -3.56 14.54 7.06
N LYS A 494 -2.37 14.32 7.62
CA LYS A 494 -2.13 13.94 9.02
C LYS A 494 -2.62 12.55 9.42
N SER A 495 -3.08 11.71 8.50
CA SER A 495 -3.46 10.32 8.84
C SER A 495 -2.26 9.48 9.29
N ASN A 496 -1.05 9.85 8.89
CA ASN A 496 0.24 9.37 9.40
C ASN A 496 0.40 7.84 9.33
N ALA A 497 0.05 7.25 8.17
CA ALA A 497 0.33 5.84 7.91
C ALA A 497 1.77 5.45 8.31
N HIS A 498 1.97 4.27 8.87
CA HIS A 498 3.21 3.73 9.41
C HIS A 498 3.77 4.49 10.64
N GLY A 499 3.31 5.71 10.91
CA GLY A 499 3.72 6.53 12.06
C GLY A 499 2.82 6.38 13.29
N PRO A 500 3.14 7.06 14.40
CA PRO A 500 2.25 7.15 15.54
C PRO A 500 1.03 8.03 15.25
N ASN A 501 -0.06 7.80 15.99
CA ASN A 501 -1.33 8.52 15.86
C ASN A 501 -1.98 8.37 14.48
N GLU A 502 -1.75 7.26 13.81
CA GLU A 502 -2.47 6.91 12.59
C GLU A 502 -3.97 6.94 12.82
N PHE A 503 -4.72 7.46 11.84
CA PHE A 503 -6.18 7.46 11.89
C PHE A 503 -6.82 7.29 10.51
N LEU A 504 -7.98 6.67 10.53
CA LEU A 504 -8.94 6.65 9.43
C LEU A 504 -9.90 7.85 9.57
N HIS A 505 -9.98 8.70 8.53
CA HIS A 505 -10.97 9.77 8.46
C HIS A 505 -12.33 9.19 8.01
N VAL A 506 -13.20 8.86 8.96
CA VAL A 506 -14.46 8.15 8.71
C VAL A 506 -15.37 8.86 7.69
N PRO A 507 -15.58 10.20 7.75
CA PRO A 507 -16.40 10.87 6.75
C PRO A 507 -15.84 10.75 5.32
N TYR A 508 -14.51 10.74 5.16
CA TYR A 508 -13.89 10.54 3.85
C TYR A 508 -14.04 9.09 3.37
N GLY A 509 -13.85 8.10 4.25
CA GLY A 509 -14.07 6.68 3.92
C GLY A 509 -15.49 6.39 3.44
N LYS A 510 -16.49 7.04 4.03
CA LYS A 510 -17.89 6.96 3.58
C LYS A 510 -18.07 7.50 2.15
N LYS A 511 -17.54 8.69 1.88
CA LYS A 511 -17.59 9.31 0.54
C LYS A 511 -16.86 8.45 -0.49
N LEU A 512 -15.69 7.91 -0.14
CA LEU A 512 -14.92 7.01 -1.01
C LEU A 512 -15.70 5.72 -1.32
N THR A 513 -16.35 5.12 -0.32
CA THR A 513 -17.21 3.94 -0.51
C THR A 513 -18.34 4.22 -1.52
N ALA A 514 -18.98 5.37 -1.42
CA ALA A 514 -20.03 5.77 -2.36
C ALA A 514 -19.48 6.03 -3.77
N ALA A 515 -18.31 6.68 -3.88
CA ALA A 515 -17.64 6.91 -5.16
C ALA A 515 -17.19 5.60 -5.83
N VAL A 516 -16.75 4.60 -5.06
CA VAL A 516 -16.44 3.26 -5.57
C VAL A 516 -17.69 2.60 -6.17
N ALA A 517 -18.85 2.72 -5.50
CA ALA A 517 -20.10 2.20 -6.05
C ALA A 517 -20.45 2.85 -7.40
N ASP A 518 -20.32 4.17 -7.53
CA ASP A 518 -20.58 4.90 -8.79
C ASP A 518 -19.65 4.42 -9.91
N VAL A 519 -18.35 4.28 -9.64
CA VAL A 519 -17.36 3.83 -10.64
C VAL A 519 -17.61 2.38 -11.05
N ILE A 520 -17.94 1.48 -10.10
CA ILE A 520 -18.32 0.08 -10.41
C ILE A 520 -19.56 0.04 -11.31
N ALA A 521 -20.58 0.84 -11.03
CA ALA A 521 -21.79 0.91 -11.84
C ALA A 521 -21.55 1.52 -13.22
N ALA A 522 -20.58 2.40 -13.39
CA ALA A 522 -20.21 3.01 -14.67
C ALA A 522 -19.27 2.13 -15.51
N ALA A 523 -18.62 1.12 -14.93
CA ALA A 523 -17.70 0.24 -15.65
C ALA A 523 -18.43 -0.54 -16.77
N PRO A 524 -17.82 -0.74 -17.96
CA PRO A 524 -18.45 -1.37 -19.12
C PRO A 524 -18.87 -2.83 -18.92
#